data_04c98c0c8ca3f7ce407173b15aca54ae
#
_entry.id   04c98c0c8ca3f7ce407173b15aca54ae
#
_cell.length_a   1.000
_cell.length_b   1.000
_cell.length_c   1.000
_cell.angle_alpha   90.00
_cell.angle_beta   90.00
_cell.angle_gamma   90.00
#
_symmetry.space_group_name_H-M   'P 1'
#
loop_
_entity.id
_entity.type
_entity.pdbx_description
1 polymer ?
#
loop_
_entity_poly.entity_id
_entity_poly.type
_entity_poly.pdbx_seq_one_letter_code
_entity_poly.pdbx_strand_id
1 'polypeptide(L)'
;MIYEAVSQGIRISVEVEYIPPEDDLPATSRRQRAYVWAYHIIIDNERGDRVQLKTRHWTIMDGLGRVEIVEGDGVVGQQPILEPQESYSYSSGCPLPTPSGSMSGYYMFEDENGKPLKVTIPTFSLDLPEARRILN
;
A
#
# COMPACT_ATOMS: atom_id res chain seq x y z
N MET A 1 12.05 6.49 1.60
CA MET A 1 12.38 5.50 0.54
C MET A 1 11.14 5.24 -0.30
N ILE A 2 11.31 5.20 -1.61
CA ILE A 2 10.23 4.92 -2.55
C ILE A 2 10.45 3.55 -3.15
N TYR A 3 9.41 2.73 -3.12
CA TYR A 3 9.43 1.41 -3.72
C TYR A 3 8.68 1.48 -5.05
N GLU A 4 9.18 0.81 -6.07
CA GLU A 4 8.55 0.84 -7.39
C GLU A 4 8.53 -0.54 -8.02
N ALA A 5 7.49 -0.80 -8.81
CA ALA A 5 7.38 -1.99 -9.66
C ALA A 5 6.58 -1.63 -10.89
N VAL A 6 6.94 -2.23 -12.01
CA VAL A 6 6.21 -2.04 -13.28
C VAL A 6 5.78 -3.41 -13.77
N SER A 7 4.50 -3.55 -14.08
CA SER A 7 3.98 -4.74 -14.72
C SER A 7 2.86 -4.33 -15.67
N GLN A 8 2.75 -5.01 -16.79
CA GLN A 8 1.72 -4.73 -17.80
C GLN A 8 1.72 -3.27 -18.27
N GLY A 9 2.89 -2.59 -18.19
CA GLY A 9 2.99 -1.18 -18.59
C GLY A 9 2.39 -0.21 -17.58
N ILE A 10 2.15 -0.66 -16.35
CA ILE A 10 1.62 0.18 -15.27
C ILE A 10 2.63 0.19 -14.14
N ARG A 11 3.02 1.40 -13.70
CA ARG A 11 4.01 1.60 -12.64
C ARG A 11 3.30 1.89 -11.33
N ILE A 12 3.69 1.15 -10.29
CA ILE A 12 3.20 1.38 -8.93
C ILE A 12 4.37 1.90 -8.10
N SER A 13 4.21 3.08 -7.50
CA SER A 13 5.19 3.67 -6.60
C SER A 13 4.58 3.80 -5.21
N VAL A 14 5.34 3.41 -4.18
CA VAL A 14 4.86 3.43 -2.80
C VAL A 14 5.85 4.19 -1.93
N GLU A 15 5.35 5.11 -1.12
CA GLU A 15 6.12 5.78 -0.08
C GLU A 15 5.45 5.51 1.26
N VAL A 16 6.23 5.13 2.27
CA VAL A 16 5.74 4.69 3.57
C VAL A 16 6.17 5.66 4.65
N GLU A 17 5.26 5.95 5.56
CA GLU A 17 5.51 6.89 6.64
C GLU A 17 4.96 6.31 7.95
N TYR A 18 5.80 6.23 9.00
CA TYR A 18 5.32 5.84 10.32
C TYR A 18 4.57 7.00 10.95
N ILE A 19 3.40 6.71 11.53
CA ILE A 19 2.58 7.71 12.21
C ILE A 19 2.72 7.49 13.70
N PRO A 20 3.51 8.35 14.41
CA PRO A 20 3.71 8.16 15.83
C PRO A 20 2.44 8.44 16.62
N PRO A 21 2.29 7.83 17.81
CA PRO A 21 1.14 8.07 18.67
C PRO A 21 1.16 9.49 19.24
N GLU A 22 -0.01 9.99 19.59
CA GLU A 22 -0.13 11.26 20.30
C GLU A 22 0.32 11.11 21.74
N ASP A 23 1.14 12.06 22.20
CA ASP A 23 1.76 11.99 23.54
C ASP A 23 0.78 12.19 24.68
N ASP A 24 -0.31 12.90 24.44
CA ASP A 24 -1.28 13.26 25.48
C ASP A 24 -2.37 12.22 25.69
N LEU A 25 -2.29 11.08 25.02
CA LEU A 25 -3.28 10.02 25.19
C LEU A 25 -3.07 9.30 26.52
N PRO A 26 -4.17 8.87 27.17
CA PRO A 26 -4.06 8.09 28.41
C PRO A 26 -3.26 6.81 28.21
N ALA A 27 -2.55 6.37 29.26
CA ALA A 27 -1.73 5.16 29.20
C ALA A 27 -2.54 3.93 28.80
N THR A 28 -3.79 3.84 29.27
CA THR A 28 -4.67 2.73 28.92
C THR A 28 -4.97 2.68 27.43
N SER A 29 -5.17 3.83 26.81
CA SER A 29 -5.39 3.91 25.38
C SER A 29 -4.14 3.49 24.61
N ARG A 30 -2.97 3.88 25.10
CA ARG A 30 -1.69 3.54 24.47
C ARG A 30 -1.42 2.04 24.47
N ARG A 31 -1.80 1.34 25.52
CA ARG A 31 -1.60 -0.11 25.60
C ARG A 31 -2.39 -0.87 24.56
N GLN A 32 -3.54 -0.35 24.19
CA GLN A 32 -4.43 -1.02 23.23
C GLN A 32 -4.19 -0.55 21.81
N ARG A 33 -3.26 0.40 21.65
CA ARG A 33 -3.03 0.99 20.34
C ARG A 33 -2.15 0.11 19.48
N ALA A 34 -2.51 0.03 18.20
CA ALA A 34 -1.66 -0.55 17.18
C ALA A 34 -0.59 0.46 16.78
N TYR A 35 0.50 -0.03 16.21
CA TYR A 35 1.45 0.79 15.47
C TYR A 35 0.81 1.10 14.12
N VAL A 36 0.93 2.33 13.63
CA VAL A 36 0.25 2.75 12.42
C VAL A 36 1.24 3.34 11.43
N TRP A 37 1.14 2.95 10.19
CA TRP A 37 1.87 3.55 9.07
C TRP A 37 0.89 4.07 8.05
N ALA A 38 1.24 5.19 7.42
CA ALA A 38 0.57 5.65 6.23
C ALA A 38 1.37 5.18 5.01
N TYR A 39 0.68 4.83 3.95
CA TYR A 39 1.34 4.54 2.68
C TYR A 39 0.67 5.35 1.58
N HIS A 40 1.53 5.91 0.72
CA HIS A 40 1.11 6.79 -0.36
C HIS A 40 1.45 6.09 -1.68
N ILE A 41 0.44 5.91 -2.52
CA ILE A 41 0.61 5.14 -3.75
C ILE A 41 0.34 6.04 -4.95
N ILE A 42 1.21 5.93 -5.95
CA ILE A 42 1.05 6.57 -7.24
C ILE A 42 0.99 5.47 -8.29
N ILE A 43 -0.07 5.51 -9.10
CA ILE A 43 -0.28 4.57 -10.19
C ILE A 43 -0.14 5.34 -11.49
N ASP A 44 0.84 4.96 -12.32
CA ASP A 44 1.09 5.62 -13.60
C ASP A 44 0.76 4.66 -14.74
N ASN A 45 -0.15 5.06 -15.61
CA ASN A 45 -0.44 4.30 -16.82
C ASN A 45 0.55 4.68 -17.90
N GLU A 46 1.56 3.83 -18.10
CA GLU A 46 2.59 4.04 -19.13
C GLU A 46 2.27 3.29 -20.42
N ARG A 47 1.06 2.75 -20.53
CA ARG A 47 0.59 2.06 -21.72
C ARG A 47 0.05 3.05 -22.74
N GLY A 48 -0.14 2.57 -23.95
CA GLY A 48 -0.77 3.36 -25.02
C GLY A 48 -2.29 3.24 -25.06
N ASP A 49 -2.90 2.53 -24.09
CA ASP A 49 -4.35 2.33 -24.04
C ASP A 49 -4.89 2.68 -22.64
N ARG A 50 -6.20 2.81 -22.54
CA ARG A 50 -6.90 3.10 -21.30
C ARG A 50 -6.99 1.85 -20.44
N VAL A 51 -6.86 2.01 -19.12
CA VAL A 51 -7.04 0.92 -18.16
C VAL A 51 -7.93 1.39 -17.02
N GLN A 52 -8.57 0.43 -16.34
CA GLN A 52 -9.37 0.73 -15.15
C GLN A 52 -8.96 -0.21 -14.03
N LEU A 53 -8.70 0.35 -12.85
CA LEU A 53 -8.43 -0.44 -11.64
C LEU A 53 -9.77 -1.02 -11.15
N LYS A 54 -9.82 -2.34 -10.98
CA LYS A 54 -11.06 -3.03 -10.59
C LYS A 54 -11.00 -3.51 -9.14
N THR A 55 -9.92 -4.21 -8.76
CA THR A 55 -9.84 -4.81 -7.42
C THR A 55 -8.44 -4.66 -6.86
N ARG A 56 -8.35 -4.82 -5.53
CA ARG A 56 -7.07 -4.83 -4.81
C ARG A 56 -6.94 -6.11 -4.00
N HIS A 57 -5.69 -6.56 -3.84
CA HIS A 57 -5.36 -7.70 -2.99
C HIS A 57 -4.11 -7.36 -2.21
N TRP A 58 -4.22 -7.37 -0.88
CA TRP A 58 -3.10 -7.11 0.01
C TRP A 58 -2.78 -8.33 0.86
N THR A 59 -1.49 -8.60 1.03
CA THR A 59 -0.98 -9.55 2.01
C THR A 59 -0.20 -8.74 3.03
N ILE A 60 -0.67 -8.73 4.27
CA ILE A 60 -0.06 -7.95 5.35
C ILE A 60 0.53 -8.94 6.35
N MET A 61 1.84 -8.81 6.62
CA MET A 61 2.53 -9.66 7.58
C MET A 61 3.02 -8.82 8.73
N ASP A 62 2.72 -9.23 9.98
CA ASP A 62 3.24 -8.54 11.16
C ASP A 62 4.61 -9.08 11.57
N GLY A 63 5.20 -8.49 12.60
CA GLY A 63 6.54 -8.87 13.07
C GLY A 63 6.62 -10.26 13.70
N LEU A 64 5.50 -10.89 14.00
CA LEU A 64 5.44 -12.25 14.52
C LEU A 64 5.14 -13.28 13.43
N GLY A 65 5.07 -12.84 12.17
CA GLY A 65 4.81 -13.72 11.03
C GLY A 65 3.33 -14.03 10.80
N ARG A 66 2.42 -13.36 11.49
CA ARG A 66 0.99 -13.54 11.23
C ARG A 66 0.62 -12.81 9.95
N VAL A 67 -0.24 -13.44 9.16
CA VAL A 67 -0.61 -12.95 7.83
C VAL A 67 -2.10 -12.62 7.80
N GLU A 68 -2.41 -11.46 7.24
CA GLU A 68 -3.79 -11.05 6.98
C GLU A 68 -3.93 -10.75 5.50
N ILE A 69 -5.01 -11.26 4.89
CA ILE A 69 -5.33 -11.01 3.48
C ILE A 69 -6.49 -10.03 3.45
N VAL A 70 -6.34 -8.96 2.69
CA VAL A 70 -7.39 -7.94 2.50
C VAL A 70 -7.70 -7.84 1.02
N GLU A 71 -8.93 -8.12 0.64
CA GLU A 71 -9.37 -8.04 -0.75
C GLU A 71 -10.61 -7.16 -0.85
N GLY A 72 -10.76 -6.47 -1.98
CA GLY A 72 -11.93 -5.66 -2.20
C GLY A 72 -11.90 -4.95 -3.54
N ASP A 73 -13.00 -4.28 -3.85
CA ASP A 73 -13.12 -3.52 -5.09
C ASP A 73 -12.47 -2.15 -4.93
N GLY A 74 -11.71 -1.76 -5.95
CA GLY A 74 -11.14 -0.42 -6.03
C GLY A 74 -10.13 -0.10 -4.95
N VAL A 75 -9.86 1.19 -4.81
CA VAL A 75 -8.97 1.75 -3.80
C VAL A 75 -9.65 3.00 -3.22
N VAL A 76 -9.77 3.06 -1.90
CA VAL A 76 -10.41 4.17 -1.17
C VAL A 76 -11.77 4.53 -1.79
N GLY A 77 -12.57 3.50 -2.12
CA GLY A 77 -13.90 3.68 -2.68
C GLY A 77 -13.96 4.07 -4.15
N GLN A 78 -12.83 4.01 -4.87
CA GLN A 78 -12.75 4.43 -6.27
C GLN A 78 -12.23 3.30 -7.15
N GLN A 79 -12.73 3.24 -8.38
CA GLN A 79 -12.19 2.37 -9.43
C GLN A 79 -11.71 3.27 -10.58
N PRO A 80 -10.54 3.91 -10.42
CA PRO A 80 -10.12 4.94 -11.37
C PRO A 80 -9.87 4.40 -12.77
N ILE A 81 -10.27 5.21 -13.74
CA ILE A 81 -9.98 4.97 -15.16
C ILE A 81 -8.81 5.88 -15.52
N LEU A 82 -7.77 5.30 -16.08
CA LEU A 82 -6.57 6.04 -16.46
C LEU A 82 -6.36 5.98 -17.96
N GLU A 83 -6.38 7.15 -18.60
CA GLU A 83 -5.98 7.28 -20.00
C GLU A 83 -4.47 7.12 -20.12
N PRO A 84 -3.93 6.91 -21.34
CA PRO A 84 -2.47 6.85 -21.50
C PRO A 84 -1.78 8.06 -20.88
N GLN A 85 -0.73 7.80 -20.10
CA GLN A 85 0.08 8.80 -19.40
C GLN A 85 -0.61 9.50 -18.23
N GLU A 86 -1.79 9.05 -17.84
CA GLU A 86 -2.45 9.57 -16.65
C GLU A 86 -1.96 8.85 -15.40
N SER A 87 -2.01 9.56 -14.28
CA SER A 87 -1.64 9.04 -12.97
C SER A 87 -2.79 9.18 -11.99
N TYR A 88 -2.83 8.27 -11.02
CA TYR A 88 -3.76 8.34 -9.91
C TYR A 88 -2.99 8.11 -8.62
N SER A 89 -3.24 8.96 -7.62
CA SER A 89 -2.58 8.78 -6.32
C SER A 89 -3.60 8.68 -5.21
N TYR A 90 -3.27 7.91 -4.17
CA TYR A 90 -4.10 7.83 -2.98
C TYR A 90 -3.21 7.46 -1.79
N SER A 91 -3.76 7.68 -0.59
CA SER A 91 -3.08 7.33 0.65
C SER A 91 -4.03 6.52 1.51
N SER A 92 -3.46 5.62 2.30
CA SER A 92 -4.23 4.82 3.24
C SER A 92 -3.34 4.50 4.44
N GLY A 93 -3.88 3.79 5.41
CA GLY A 93 -3.15 3.45 6.62
C GLY A 93 -3.16 1.96 6.87
N CYS A 94 -2.13 1.49 7.58
CA CYS A 94 -2.03 0.09 8.00
C CYS A 94 -1.68 0.04 9.48
N PRO A 95 -2.59 -0.43 10.36
CA PRO A 95 -2.26 -0.68 11.75
C PRO A 95 -1.71 -2.10 11.92
N LEU A 96 -0.68 -2.24 12.77
CA LEU A 96 -0.16 -3.55 13.13
C LEU A 96 -0.02 -3.64 14.64
N PRO A 97 -0.19 -4.84 15.22
CA PRO A 97 0.04 -5.03 16.65
C PRO A 97 1.52 -5.09 17.03
N THR A 98 2.40 -5.10 16.05
CA THR A 98 3.86 -5.23 16.24
C THR A 98 4.56 -4.02 15.65
N PRO A 99 5.82 -3.72 16.10
CA PRO A 99 6.56 -2.54 15.62
C PRO A 99 7.18 -2.71 14.24
N SER A 100 6.97 -3.85 13.61
CA SER A 100 7.47 -4.09 12.27
C SER A 100 6.54 -5.00 11.49
N GLY A 101 6.69 -5.01 10.18
CA GLY A 101 5.93 -5.88 9.31
C GLY A 101 6.20 -5.57 7.86
N SER A 102 5.34 -6.07 6.99
CA SER A 102 5.45 -5.81 5.56
C SER A 102 4.09 -5.88 4.88
N MET A 103 4.00 -5.25 3.73
CA MET A 103 2.83 -5.32 2.86
C MET A 103 3.29 -5.68 1.46
N SER A 104 2.48 -6.51 0.80
CA SER A 104 2.66 -6.85 -0.61
C SER A 104 1.29 -7.08 -1.22
N GLY A 105 1.22 -7.17 -2.52
CA GLY A 105 -0.05 -7.45 -3.15
C GLY A 105 -0.08 -7.13 -4.63
N TYR A 106 -1.29 -6.98 -5.12
CA TYR A 106 -1.49 -6.64 -6.52
C TYR A 106 -2.85 -5.99 -6.72
N TYR A 107 -2.97 -5.27 -7.83
CA TYR A 107 -4.24 -4.78 -8.34
C TYR A 107 -4.63 -5.58 -9.57
N MET A 108 -5.92 -5.77 -9.76
CA MET A 108 -6.44 -6.26 -11.05
C MET A 108 -7.01 -5.06 -11.79
N PHE A 109 -6.49 -4.85 -12.99
CA PHE A 109 -6.98 -3.85 -13.92
C PHE A 109 -7.68 -4.53 -15.08
N GLU A 110 -8.45 -3.76 -15.83
CA GLU A 110 -8.97 -4.19 -17.15
C GLU A 110 -8.53 -3.17 -18.18
N ASP A 111 -8.14 -3.68 -19.36
CA ASP A 111 -7.86 -2.80 -20.50
C ASP A 111 -9.17 -2.40 -21.19
N GLU A 112 -9.10 -1.61 -22.27
CA GLU A 112 -10.31 -1.14 -22.96
C GLU A 112 -11.14 -2.24 -23.60
N ASN A 113 -10.56 -3.44 -23.77
CA ASN A 113 -11.27 -4.61 -24.30
C ASN A 113 -11.77 -5.54 -23.19
N GLY A 114 -11.64 -5.13 -21.93
CA GLY A 114 -12.08 -5.95 -20.81
C GLY A 114 -11.11 -7.04 -20.42
N LYS A 115 -9.89 -7.05 -20.97
CA LYS A 115 -8.89 -8.05 -20.64
C LYS A 115 -8.32 -7.77 -19.24
N PRO A 116 -8.31 -8.78 -18.34
CA PRO A 116 -7.74 -8.58 -17.00
C PRO A 116 -6.22 -8.47 -17.05
N LEU A 117 -5.69 -7.54 -16.26
CA LEU A 117 -4.26 -7.29 -16.14
C LEU A 117 -3.89 -7.34 -14.66
N LYS A 118 -3.00 -8.25 -14.29
CA LYS A 118 -2.50 -8.32 -12.91
C LYS A 118 -1.29 -7.40 -12.79
N VAL A 119 -1.38 -6.41 -11.89
CA VAL A 119 -0.36 -5.39 -11.69
C VAL A 119 0.21 -5.53 -10.29
N THR A 120 1.48 -5.87 -10.18
CA THR A 120 2.15 -6.14 -8.91
C THR A 120 2.41 -4.84 -8.16
N ILE A 121 2.10 -4.85 -6.85
CA ILE A 121 2.49 -3.80 -5.92
C ILE A 121 3.84 -4.21 -5.34
N PRO A 122 4.86 -3.33 -5.34
CA PRO A 122 6.15 -3.70 -4.76
C PRO A 122 5.98 -4.02 -3.28
N THR A 123 6.69 -5.04 -2.79
CA THR A 123 6.71 -5.36 -1.36
C THR A 123 7.43 -4.25 -0.62
N PHE A 124 6.84 -3.76 0.47
CA PHE A 124 7.48 -2.72 1.27
C PHE A 124 7.42 -3.05 2.76
N SER A 125 8.41 -2.54 3.47
CA SER A 125 8.57 -2.77 4.91
C SER A 125 7.85 -1.71 5.72
N LEU A 126 7.32 -2.14 6.87
CA LEU A 126 6.73 -1.26 7.88
C LEU A 126 7.68 -1.31 9.08
N ASP A 127 8.45 -0.24 9.28
CA ASP A 127 9.48 -0.18 10.30
C ASP A 127 9.34 1.10 11.12
N LEU A 128 9.85 1.06 12.36
CA LEU A 128 9.95 2.24 13.19
C LEU A 128 11.27 2.96 12.90
N PRO A 129 11.25 4.29 12.73
CA PRO A 129 12.50 5.03 12.49
C PRO A 129 13.53 4.86 13.61
N GLU A 130 13.07 4.75 14.85
CA GLU A 130 13.96 4.61 16.02
C GLU A 130 14.74 3.30 15.99
N ALA A 131 14.17 2.23 15.46
CA ALA A 131 14.85 0.94 15.38
C ALA A 131 16.14 1.03 14.58
N ARG A 132 16.18 1.87 13.55
CA ARG A 132 17.38 2.04 12.73
C ARG A 132 18.49 2.75 13.48
N ARG A 133 18.13 3.72 14.34
CA ARG A 133 19.12 4.45 15.13
C ARG A 133 19.77 3.57 16.19
N ILE A 134 19.02 2.67 16.77
CA ILE A 134 19.53 1.77 17.81
C ILE A 134 20.57 0.83 17.23
N LEU A 135 20.43 0.44 15.99
CA LEU A 135 21.33 -0.50 15.33
C LEU A 135 22.67 0.13 14.93
N ASN A 136 22.75 1.44 14.98
CA ASN A 136 23.97 2.16 14.68
C ASN A 136 24.79 2.42 15.94
#